data_90e60375d4010e406b85aa91ab5a7df3
#
_entry.id   90e60375d4010e406b85aa91ab5a7df3
#
_cell.length_a   1.000
_cell.length_b   1.000
_cell.length_c   1.000
_cell.angle_alpha   90.00
_cell.angle_beta   90.00
_cell.angle_gamma   90.00
#
_symmetry.space_group_name_H-M   'P 1'
#
loop_
_entity.id
_entity.type
_entity.pdbx_description
1 polymer ?
#
loop_
_entity_poly.entity_id
_entity_poly.type
_entity_poly.pdbx_seq_one_letter_code
_entity_poly.pdbx_strand_id
1 'polypeptide(L)'
;MHTWSAGTSGKASFMKGNIMAAGGKFTVRVKGYASHGARPQDGHDAIIAACSIAMNLQTYVSRRNDPLNPLVLTIGTIHGGARWNVIANEVVMEGTLRTFDAEVRKNLKRDLSQIVEHTGKALGVEATLEYEEMWPPTINADDEMLSISRNAAVKLFGEDALEEQPPTMGGESFSLYLERI
;
A
#
# COMPACT_ATOMS: atom_id res chain seq x y z
N MET A 1 20.93 1.81 -5.54
CA MET A 1 20.86 1.38 -6.96
C MET A 1 20.14 0.06 -7.04
N HIS A 2 19.09 -0.03 -7.86
CA HIS A 2 18.37 -1.27 -8.14
C HIS A 2 18.75 -1.83 -9.51
N THR A 3 18.78 -3.16 -9.60
CA THR A 3 18.66 -3.84 -10.89
C THR A 3 17.18 -3.88 -11.27
N TRP A 4 16.85 -3.44 -12.45
CA TRP A 4 15.48 -3.28 -12.92
C TRP A 4 15.15 -4.30 -14.01
N SER A 5 14.30 -5.28 -13.69
CA SER A 5 13.97 -6.37 -14.63
C SER A 5 13.08 -5.94 -15.81
N ALA A 6 12.39 -4.80 -15.70
CA ALA A 6 11.55 -4.27 -16.77
C ALA A 6 12.27 -3.31 -17.71
N GLY A 7 13.52 -2.90 -17.40
CA GLY A 7 14.34 -2.04 -18.25
C GLY A 7 15.19 -2.84 -19.25
N THR A 8 15.66 -2.16 -20.29
CA THR A 8 16.58 -2.74 -21.27
C THR A 8 17.96 -2.95 -20.65
N SER A 9 18.55 -4.12 -20.83
CA SER A 9 19.90 -4.41 -20.31
C SER A 9 20.94 -3.44 -20.87
N GLY A 10 21.82 -2.91 -20.03
CA GLY A 10 22.84 -1.93 -20.39
C GLY A 10 22.35 -0.49 -20.51
N LYS A 11 21.09 -0.22 -20.15
CA LYS A 11 20.52 1.14 -20.10
C LYS A 11 20.43 1.67 -18.67
N ALA A 12 20.40 2.99 -18.54
CA ALA A 12 20.18 3.70 -17.29
C ALA A 12 19.13 4.80 -17.47
N SER A 13 18.32 5.02 -16.43
CA SER A 13 17.31 6.07 -16.41
C SER A 13 17.65 7.14 -15.37
N PHE A 14 17.47 8.39 -15.76
CA PHE A 14 17.67 9.57 -14.91
C PHE A 14 16.42 10.45 -15.01
N MET A 15 15.45 10.21 -14.12
CA MET A 15 14.23 11.02 -14.09
C MET A 15 14.23 11.99 -12.92
N LYS A 16 13.62 13.16 -13.15
CA LYS A 16 13.28 14.11 -12.09
C LYS A 16 11.93 13.76 -11.46
N GLY A 17 11.78 14.03 -10.18
CA GLY A 17 10.54 13.84 -9.43
C GLY A 17 10.38 12.43 -8.87
N ASN A 18 9.16 11.93 -8.85
CA ASN A 18 8.82 10.65 -8.24
C ASN A 18 9.44 9.48 -9.02
N ILE A 19 10.21 8.64 -8.34
CA ILE A 19 10.83 7.43 -8.90
C ILE A 19 10.14 6.17 -8.38
N MET A 20 10.10 6.03 -7.05
CA MET A 20 9.50 4.87 -6.38
C MET A 20 8.59 5.33 -5.24
N ALA A 21 7.47 4.62 -5.05
CA ALA A 21 6.45 5.01 -4.09
C ALA A 21 6.86 4.75 -2.64
N ALA A 22 6.28 5.53 -1.73
CA ALA A 22 6.24 5.20 -0.31
C ALA A 22 5.55 3.86 -0.11
N GLY A 23 5.98 3.12 0.91
CA GLY A 23 5.43 1.82 1.25
C GLY A 23 4.98 1.72 2.70
N GLY A 24 3.86 1.02 2.90
CA GLY A 24 3.38 0.66 4.21
C GLY A 24 2.73 -0.72 4.21
N LYS A 25 2.72 -1.34 5.39
CA LYS A 25 1.97 -2.55 5.70
C LYS A 25 0.78 -2.20 6.57
N PHE A 26 -0.36 -2.83 6.35
CA PHE A 26 -1.48 -2.76 7.28
C PHE A 26 -1.95 -4.16 7.68
N THR A 27 -2.48 -4.26 8.90
CA THR A 27 -3.14 -5.45 9.41
C THR A 27 -4.51 -5.05 9.94
N VAL A 28 -5.56 -5.68 9.43
CA VAL A 28 -6.92 -5.52 9.96
C VAL A 28 -7.27 -6.77 10.75
N ARG A 29 -7.71 -6.56 12.00
CA ARG A 29 -8.26 -7.62 12.85
C ARG A 29 -9.75 -7.38 13.05
N VAL A 30 -10.54 -8.42 12.79
CA VAL A 30 -11.98 -8.40 12.95
C VAL A 30 -12.35 -9.47 13.99
N LYS A 31 -12.97 -9.04 15.08
CA LYS A 31 -13.43 -9.92 16.17
C LYS A 31 -14.94 -9.91 16.26
N GLY A 32 -15.52 -11.05 16.01
CA GLY A 32 -16.94 -11.31 16.13
C GLY A 32 -17.25 -12.28 17.28
N TYR A 33 -18.34 -13.02 17.14
CA TYR A 33 -18.77 -14.03 18.10
C TYR A 33 -19.25 -15.29 17.38
N ALA A 34 -18.68 -16.44 17.75
CA ALA A 34 -18.98 -17.72 17.11
C ALA A 34 -20.38 -18.23 17.47
N SER A 35 -21.05 -18.82 16.50
CA SER A 35 -22.30 -19.55 16.74
C SER A 35 -22.45 -20.71 15.75
N HIS A 36 -23.46 -21.54 15.91
CA HIS A 36 -23.79 -22.58 14.95
C HIS A 36 -24.24 -21.95 13.63
N GLY A 37 -23.74 -22.40 12.47
CA GLY A 37 -24.05 -21.83 11.16
C GLY A 37 -25.54 -21.78 10.79
N ALA A 38 -26.38 -22.66 11.40
CA ALA A 38 -27.84 -22.61 11.25
C ALA A 38 -28.55 -21.65 12.22
N ARG A 39 -27.78 -20.95 13.09
CA ARG A 39 -28.29 -19.99 14.07
C ARG A 39 -27.45 -18.71 14.03
N PRO A 40 -27.42 -18.01 12.89
CA PRO A 40 -26.58 -16.81 12.70
C PRO A 40 -26.97 -15.66 13.64
N GLN A 41 -28.22 -15.61 14.09
CA GLN A 41 -28.71 -14.59 15.04
C GLN A 41 -28.07 -14.69 16.43
N ASP A 42 -27.42 -15.80 16.76
CA ASP A 42 -26.74 -16.02 18.05
C ASP A 42 -25.26 -15.65 17.99
N GLY A 43 -24.78 -15.16 16.84
CA GLY A 43 -23.37 -14.80 16.62
C GLY A 43 -23.18 -13.43 15.95
N HIS A 44 -21.92 -13.06 15.79
CA HIS A 44 -21.50 -11.89 14.99
C HIS A 44 -20.43 -12.36 13.99
N ASP A 45 -20.77 -12.36 12.70
CA ASP A 45 -19.96 -13.00 11.66
C ASP A 45 -18.75 -12.16 11.27
N ALA A 46 -17.57 -12.58 11.73
CA ALA A 46 -16.31 -11.92 11.41
C ALA A 46 -15.93 -12.05 9.93
N ILE A 47 -16.33 -13.10 9.22
CA ILE A 47 -16.04 -13.28 7.79
C ILE A 47 -16.86 -12.28 6.96
N ILE A 48 -18.17 -12.17 7.19
CA ILE A 48 -19.00 -11.21 6.46
C ILE A 48 -18.55 -9.76 6.73
N ALA A 49 -18.20 -9.47 7.97
CA ALA A 49 -17.66 -8.16 8.33
C ALA A 49 -16.30 -7.88 7.64
N ALA A 50 -15.38 -8.84 7.62
CA ALA A 50 -14.10 -8.71 6.93
C ALA A 50 -14.28 -8.50 5.42
N CYS A 51 -15.17 -9.23 4.77
CA CYS A 51 -15.50 -9.04 3.34
C CYS A 51 -16.04 -7.62 3.09
N SER A 52 -16.94 -7.14 3.93
CA SER A 52 -17.49 -5.78 3.83
C SER A 52 -16.41 -4.70 4.04
N ILE A 53 -15.52 -4.89 5.02
CA ILE A 53 -14.38 -4.01 5.27
C ILE A 53 -13.44 -4.01 4.05
N ALA A 54 -13.12 -5.18 3.49
CA ALA A 54 -12.27 -5.31 2.32
C ALA A 54 -12.80 -4.50 1.13
N MET A 55 -14.10 -4.59 0.85
CA MET A 55 -14.75 -3.84 -0.22
C MET A 55 -14.78 -2.33 0.08
N ASN A 56 -15.07 -1.94 1.33
CA ASN A 56 -15.09 -0.53 1.73
C ASN A 56 -13.68 0.11 1.68
N LEU A 57 -12.63 -0.63 2.00
CA LEU A 57 -11.25 -0.14 1.85
C LEU A 57 -10.92 0.18 0.38
N GLN A 58 -11.45 -0.56 -0.61
CA GLN A 58 -11.26 -0.22 -2.02
C GLN A 58 -11.96 1.10 -2.40
N THR A 59 -13.02 1.49 -1.69
CA THR A 59 -13.68 2.79 -1.94
C THR A 59 -12.81 3.97 -1.55
N TYR A 60 -11.86 3.81 -0.64
CA TYR A 60 -10.88 4.84 -0.33
C TYR A 60 -10.07 5.20 -1.58
N VAL A 61 -9.55 4.22 -2.28
CA VAL A 61 -8.78 4.39 -3.53
C VAL A 61 -9.65 4.99 -4.63
N SER A 62 -10.85 4.47 -4.82
CA SER A 62 -11.68 4.81 -5.99
C SER A 62 -12.60 6.03 -5.78
N ARG A 63 -12.85 6.48 -4.53
CA ARG A 63 -13.86 7.52 -4.22
C ARG A 63 -13.37 8.63 -3.30
N ARG A 64 -12.26 8.45 -2.59
CA ARG A 64 -11.72 9.48 -1.68
C ARG A 64 -10.35 10.00 -2.13
N ASN A 65 -9.57 9.18 -2.82
CA ASN A 65 -8.32 9.60 -3.43
C ASN A 65 -8.59 10.39 -4.72
N ASP A 66 -7.78 11.41 -4.98
CA ASP A 66 -7.80 12.09 -6.27
C ASP A 66 -7.35 11.09 -7.36
N PRO A 67 -8.11 10.90 -8.46
CA PRO A 67 -7.73 10.00 -9.54
C PRO A 67 -6.36 10.29 -10.18
N LEU A 68 -5.85 11.52 -10.05
CA LEU A 68 -4.53 11.92 -10.53
C LEU A 68 -3.39 11.55 -9.55
N ASN A 69 -3.71 11.20 -8.31
CA ASN A 69 -2.75 10.76 -7.31
C ASN A 69 -2.66 9.23 -7.30
N PRO A 70 -1.56 8.63 -7.77
CA PRO A 70 -1.39 7.18 -7.72
C PRO A 70 -1.44 6.65 -6.28
N LEU A 71 -2.38 5.75 -6.03
CA LEU A 71 -2.55 5.06 -4.75
C LEU A 71 -2.88 3.59 -5.00
N VAL A 72 -2.11 2.70 -4.38
CA VAL A 72 -2.36 1.26 -4.37
C VAL A 72 -2.70 0.82 -2.95
N LEU A 73 -3.81 0.10 -2.82
CA LEU A 73 -4.20 -0.63 -1.62
C LEU A 73 -4.48 -2.08 -2.03
N THR A 74 -3.68 -3.00 -1.52
CA THR A 74 -3.81 -4.42 -1.81
C THR A 74 -3.96 -5.21 -0.52
N ILE A 75 -5.00 -6.03 -0.42
CA ILE A 75 -5.14 -7.05 0.62
C ILE A 75 -4.48 -8.31 0.06
N GLY A 76 -3.37 -8.72 0.66
CA GLY A 76 -2.56 -9.85 0.21
C GLY A 76 -2.99 -11.18 0.85
N THR A 77 -3.50 -11.12 2.09
CA THR A 77 -3.96 -12.31 2.81
C THR A 77 -5.25 -12.05 3.57
N ILE A 78 -6.10 -13.09 3.67
CA ILE A 78 -7.29 -13.13 4.54
C ILE A 78 -7.31 -14.51 5.18
N HIS A 79 -7.32 -14.54 6.52
CA HIS A 79 -7.36 -15.77 7.30
C HIS A 79 -8.45 -15.69 8.38
N GLY A 80 -9.30 -16.72 8.47
CA GLY A 80 -10.35 -16.77 9.49
C GLY A 80 -11.21 -18.00 9.38
N GLY A 81 -12.03 -18.23 10.41
CA GLY A 81 -12.92 -19.39 10.53
C GLY A 81 -12.22 -20.66 10.97
N ALA A 82 -12.98 -21.55 11.63
CA ALA A 82 -12.50 -22.83 12.15
C ALA A 82 -13.15 -24.05 11.50
N ARG A 83 -14.44 -23.94 11.13
CA ARG A 83 -15.24 -25.04 10.54
C ARG A 83 -16.27 -24.49 9.57
N TRP A 84 -16.62 -25.27 8.58
CA TRP A 84 -17.57 -24.91 7.53
C TRP A 84 -19.00 -24.62 8.02
N ASN A 85 -19.38 -25.10 9.21
CA ASN A 85 -20.72 -24.94 9.79
C ASN A 85 -20.73 -24.11 11.10
N VAL A 86 -19.69 -23.29 11.34
CA VAL A 86 -19.57 -22.43 12.50
C VAL A 86 -19.31 -21.00 12.03
N ILE A 87 -20.08 -20.04 12.53
CA ILE A 87 -19.85 -18.61 12.33
C ILE A 87 -18.47 -18.26 12.89
N ALA A 88 -17.64 -17.59 12.09
CA ALA A 88 -16.29 -17.25 12.47
C ALA A 88 -16.28 -16.13 13.53
N ASN A 89 -15.48 -16.32 14.56
CA ASN A 89 -15.27 -15.33 15.61
C ASN A 89 -14.08 -14.39 15.35
N GLU A 90 -13.21 -14.71 14.40
CA GLU A 90 -12.05 -13.90 14.09
C GLU A 90 -11.65 -14.02 12.62
N VAL A 91 -11.23 -12.86 12.04
CA VAL A 91 -10.55 -12.78 10.75
C VAL A 91 -9.40 -11.80 10.86
N VAL A 92 -8.26 -12.16 10.26
CA VAL A 92 -7.10 -11.28 10.08
C VAL A 92 -6.84 -11.08 8.60
N MET A 93 -6.70 -9.83 8.18
CA MET A 93 -6.30 -9.45 6.84
C MET A 93 -5.00 -8.68 6.90
N GLU A 94 -4.07 -8.96 5.99
CA GLU A 94 -2.84 -8.20 5.84
C GLU A 94 -2.72 -7.67 4.41
N GLY A 95 -2.16 -6.49 4.30
CA GLY A 95 -2.03 -5.85 3.00
C GLY A 95 -0.94 -4.79 2.94
N THR A 96 -0.83 -4.18 1.77
CA THR A 96 0.17 -3.14 1.50
C THR A 96 -0.47 -1.89 0.92
N LEU A 97 0.17 -0.77 1.21
CA LEU A 97 -0.16 0.55 0.68
C LEU A 97 1.03 1.13 -0.06
N ARG A 98 0.77 1.80 -1.19
CA ARG A 98 1.77 2.53 -1.96
C ARG A 98 1.21 3.86 -2.41
N THR A 99 1.97 4.94 -2.24
CA THR A 99 1.61 6.29 -2.72
C THR A 99 2.84 7.16 -2.89
N PHE A 100 2.74 8.17 -3.75
CA PHE A 100 3.73 9.25 -3.84
C PHE A 100 3.32 10.49 -3.06
N ASP A 101 2.03 10.63 -2.77
CA ASP A 101 1.45 11.84 -2.18
C ASP A 101 1.67 11.88 -0.67
N ALA A 102 2.30 12.98 -0.20
CA ALA A 102 2.64 13.17 1.21
C ALA A 102 1.41 13.39 2.10
N GLU A 103 0.37 14.08 1.60
CA GLU A 103 -0.85 14.33 2.37
C GLU A 103 -1.71 13.06 2.48
N VAL A 104 -1.78 12.26 1.41
CA VAL A 104 -2.40 10.94 1.45
C VAL A 104 -1.67 10.09 2.50
N ARG A 105 -0.33 9.98 2.41
CA ARG A 105 0.52 9.22 3.33
C ARG A 105 0.27 9.58 4.80
N LYS A 106 0.24 10.87 5.12
CA LYS A 106 0.01 11.41 6.46
C LYS A 106 -1.35 11.02 7.04
N ASN A 107 -2.36 10.94 6.19
CA ASN A 107 -3.74 10.72 6.61
C ASN A 107 -4.19 9.25 6.52
N LEU A 108 -3.45 8.37 5.83
CA LEU A 108 -3.82 6.97 5.55
C LEU A 108 -4.29 6.21 6.79
N LYS A 109 -3.50 6.21 7.86
CA LYS A 109 -3.83 5.46 9.09
C LYS A 109 -5.19 5.88 9.66
N ARG A 110 -5.41 7.19 9.80
CA ARG A 110 -6.66 7.75 10.32
C ARG A 110 -7.85 7.35 9.46
N ASP A 111 -7.74 7.57 8.17
CA ASP A 111 -8.85 7.43 7.24
C ASP A 111 -9.25 5.96 7.04
N LEU A 112 -8.26 5.06 6.96
CA LEU A 112 -8.51 3.63 6.85
C LEU A 112 -9.03 3.04 8.16
N SER A 113 -8.51 3.50 9.32
CA SER A 113 -9.05 3.09 10.64
C SER A 113 -10.53 3.43 10.76
N GLN A 114 -10.94 4.64 10.35
CA GLN A 114 -12.35 5.04 10.35
C GLN A 114 -13.22 4.10 9.50
N ILE A 115 -12.76 3.74 8.30
CA ILE A 115 -13.51 2.80 7.43
C ILE A 115 -13.66 1.44 8.12
N VAL A 116 -12.57 0.91 8.65
CA VAL A 116 -12.54 -0.41 9.32
C VAL A 116 -13.45 -0.42 10.54
N GLU A 117 -13.27 0.53 11.45
CA GLU A 117 -14.00 0.60 12.72
C GLU A 117 -15.49 0.82 12.51
N HIS A 118 -15.87 1.77 11.64
CA HIS A 118 -17.29 2.07 11.40
C HIS A 118 -18.01 0.94 10.64
N THR A 119 -17.32 0.28 9.69
CA THR A 119 -17.89 -0.89 9.02
C THR A 119 -18.08 -2.05 10.00
N GLY A 120 -17.07 -2.33 10.83
CA GLY A 120 -17.17 -3.34 11.88
C GLY A 120 -18.32 -3.06 12.85
N LYS A 121 -18.42 -1.83 13.34
CA LYS A 121 -19.49 -1.40 14.25
C LYS A 121 -20.88 -1.55 13.62
N ALA A 122 -21.04 -1.22 12.34
CA ALA A 122 -22.32 -1.38 11.62
C ALA A 122 -22.76 -2.86 11.53
N LEU A 123 -21.81 -3.80 11.57
CA LEU A 123 -22.05 -5.24 11.51
C LEU A 123 -21.95 -5.96 12.86
N GLY A 124 -21.85 -5.18 13.97
CA GLY A 124 -21.85 -5.69 15.33
C GLY A 124 -20.53 -6.39 15.75
N VAL A 125 -19.44 -6.15 15.05
CA VAL A 125 -18.11 -6.70 15.37
C VAL A 125 -17.14 -5.61 15.80
N GLU A 126 -16.10 -6.00 16.54
CA GLU A 126 -14.93 -5.15 16.78
C GLU A 126 -13.97 -5.29 15.60
N ALA A 127 -13.59 -4.17 15.00
CA ALA A 127 -12.60 -4.17 13.92
C ALA A 127 -11.57 -3.07 14.16
N THR A 128 -10.28 -3.41 14.00
CA THR A 128 -9.15 -2.52 14.21
C THR A 128 -8.18 -2.58 13.04
N LEU A 129 -7.46 -1.49 12.80
CA LEU A 129 -6.41 -1.40 11.80
C LEU A 129 -5.10 -0.98 12.46
N GLU A 130 -4.06 -1.79 12.26
CA GLU A 130 -2.68 -1.44 12.52
C GLU A 130 -2.02 -1.03 11.20
N TYR A 131 -1.27 0.07 11.19
CA TYR A 131 -0.53 0.55 10.03
C TYR A 131 0.91 0.81 10.41
N GLU A 132 1.81 0.20 9.66
CA GLU A 132 3.26 0.36 9.76
C GLU A 132 3.75 1.04 8.47
N GLU A 133 4.32 2.22 8.63
CA GLU A 133 5.01 2.90 7.55
C GLU A 133 6.42 2.31 7.40
N MET A 134 6.76 1.83 6.20
CA MET A 134 8.01 1.12 5.96
C MET A 134 9.10 2.04 5.42
N TRP A 135 8.80 2.84 4.40
CA TRP A 135 9.72 3.79 3.77
C TRP A 135 8.97 4.93 3.07
N PRO A 136 9.59 6.12 2.99
CA PRO A 136 9.08 7.25 2.22
C PRO A 136 9.24 7.02 0.70
N PRO A 137 8.68 7.90 -0.15
CA PRO A 137 8.90 7.82 -1.58
C PRO A 137 10.34 8.18 -1.93
N THR A 138 10.89 7.56 -2.96
CA THR A 138 12.16 7.98 -3.57
C THR A 138 11.86 9.08 -4.59
N ILE A 139 12.40 10.28 -4.34
CA ILE A 139 12.18 11.46 -5.17
C ILE A 139 13.53 12.04 -5.56
N ASN A 140 13.77 12.26 -6.86
CA ASN A 140 14.91 13.02 -7.35
C ASN A 140 14.51 14.49 -7.46
N ALA A 141 14.87 15.27 -6.45
CA ALA A 141 14.57 16.71 -6.38
C ALA A 141 15.75 17.59 -6.81
N ASP A 142 16.97 17.06 -6.80
CA ASP A 142 18.21 17.80 -7.08
C ASP A 142 18.58 17.74 -8.57
N ASP A 143 18.39 18.86 -9.27
CA ASP A 143 18.69 18.98 -10.71
C ASP A 143 20.21 18.91 -11.00
N GLU A 144 21.05 19.41 -10.09
CA GLU A 144 22.50 19.39 -10.27
C GLU A 144 23.03 17.97 -10.19
N MET A 145 22.67 17.24 -9.14
CA MET A 145 23.08 15.85 -8.96
C MET A 145 22.53 14.94 -10.08
N LEU A 146 21.31 15.18 -10.53
CA LEU A 146 20.72 14.46 -11.65
C LEU A 146 21.49 14.70 -12.94
N SER A 147 21.86 15.98 -13.22
CA SER A 147 22.64 16.36 -14.39
C SER A 147 24.07 15.76 -14.36
N ILE A 148 24.74 15.81 -13.20
CA ILE A 148 26.08 15.24 -13.01
C ILE A 148 26.03 13.73 -13.29
N SER A 149 25.07 13.02 -12.71
CA SER A 149 24.92 11.57 -12.85
C SER A 149 24.62 11.18 -14.31
N ARG A 150 23.71 11.91 -14.97
CA ARG A 150 23.38 11.71 -16.37
C ARG A 150 24.59 11.92 -17.27
N ASN A 151 25.31 13.04 -17.09
CA ASN A 151 26.49 13.38 -17.90
C ASN A 151 27.63 12.39 -17.70
N ALA A 152 27.79 11.85 -16.49
CA ALA A 152 28.77 10.80 -16.22
C ALA A 152 28.41 9.49 -16.97
N ALA A 153 27.14 9.11 -16.99
CA ALA A 153 26.67 7.95 -17.74
C ALA A 153 26.87 8.11 -19.25
N VAL A 154 26.53 9.28 -19.80
CA VAL A 154 26.75 9.59 -21.22
C VAL A 154 28.24 9.53 -21.58
N LYS A 155 29.11 10.11 -20.75
CA LYS A 155 30.57 10.10 -20.97
C LYS A 155 31.16 8.69 -20.98
N LEU A 156 30.62 7.77 -20.16
CA LEU A 156 31.15 6.40 -20.02
C LEU A 156 30.55 5.44 -21.03
N PHE A 157 29.27 5.61 -21.40
CA PHE A 157 28.49 4.60 -22.10
C PHE A 157 27.82 5.14 -23.37
N GLY A 158 27.89 6.47 -23.64
CA GLY A 158 27.25 7.12 -24.77
C GLY A 158 25.76 7.48 -24.50
N GLU A 159 25.21 8.34 -25.36
CA GLU A 159 23.78 8.75 -25.27
C GLU A 159 22.82 7.57 -25.42
N ASP A 160 23.18 6.57 -26.21
CA ASP A 160 22.38 5.35 -26.41
C ASP A 160 22.20 4.53 -25.14
N ALA A 161 23.01 4.77 -24.09
CA ALA A 161 22.85 4.11 -22.81
C ALA A 161 21.69 4.69 -21.96
N LEU A 162 21.07 5.79 -22.39
CA LEU A 162 19.96 6.41 -21.69
C LEU A 162 18.62 5.83 -22.16
N GLU A 163 17.72 5.62 -21.20
CA GLU A 163 16.36 5.16 -21.42
C GLU A 163 15.42 5.90 -20.46
N GLU A 164 14.26 6.35 -20.94
CA GLU A 164 13.22 6.88 -20.06
C GLU A 164 12.42 5.74 -19.42
N GLN A 165 12.25 5.81 -18.11
CA GLN A 165 11.45 4.85 -17.34
C GLN A 165 10.35 5.62 -16.59
N PRO A 166 9.09 5.18 -16.60
CA PRO A 166 8.06 5.79 -15.80
C PRO A 166 8.28 5.54 -14.30
N PRO A 167 7.70 6.39 -13.42
CA PRO A 167 7.68 6.10 -11.98
C PRO A 167 6.99 4.77 -11.71
N THR A 168 7.41 4.09 -10.64
CA THR A 168 6.87 2.79 -10.26
C THR A 168 6.26 2.82 -8.86
N MET A 169 5.21 2.02 -8.63
CA MET A 169 4.65 1.77 -7.31
C MET A 169 5.50 0.79 -6.47
N GLY A 170 6.62 0.31 -7.00
CA GLY A 170 7.67 -0.35 -6.22
C GLY A 170 8.26 0.60 -5.18
N GLY A 171 8.95 0.05 -4.19
CA GLY A 171 9.55 0.82 -3.11
C GLY A 171 11.04 0.55 -2.95
N GLU A 172 11.74 1.50 -2.36
CA GLU A 172 13.20 1.48 -2.16
C GLU A 172 13.55 2.07 -0.79
N SER A 173 14.32 1.33 -0.01
CA SER A 173 14.74 1.80 1.33
C SER A 173 15.79 2.91 1.30
N PHE A 174 16.45 3.17 0.16
CA PHE A 174 17.35 4.30 0.01
C PHE A 174 16.65 5.64 0.25
N SER A 175 15.35 5.71 0.05
CA SER A 175 14.52 6.87 0.39
C SER A 175 14.66 7.34 1.85
N LEU A 176 14.97 6.42 2.79
CA LEU A 176 15.25 6.76 4.18
C LEU A 176 16.53 7.59 4.37
N TYR A 177 17.50 7.45 3.47
CA TYR A 177 18.69 8.31 3.45
C TYR A 177 18.37 9.68 2.87
N LEU A 178 17.55 9.74 1.82
CA LEU A 178 17.17 11.00 1.17
C LEU A 178 16.37 11.95 2.08
N GLU A 179 15.72 11.44 3.13
CA GLU A 179 15.05 12.30 4.14
C GLU A 179 16.06 12.94 5.13
N ARG A 180 17.34 12.53 5.11
CA ARG A 180 18.34 12.93 6.10
C ARG A 180 19.51 13.72 5.54
N ILE A 181 19.62 13.79 4.24
CA ILE A 181 20.61 14.55 3.49
C ILE A 181 19.94 15.60 2.61
#